data_ec5636d21c30f66ac65d6fa415b61cf8
#
_entry.id   ec5636d21c30f66ac65d6fa415b61cf8
#
_cell.length_a   1.000
_cell.length_b   1.000
_cell.length_c   1.000
_cell.angle_alpha   90.00
_cell.angle_beta   90.00
_cell.angle_gamma   90.00
#
_symmetry.space_group_name_H-M   'P 1'
#
loop_
_entity.id
_entity.type
_entity.pdbx_description
1 polymer ?
#
loop_
_entity_poly.entity_id
_entity_poly.type
_entity_poly.pdbx_seq_one_letter_code
_entity_poly.pdbx_strand_id
1 'polypeptide(L)'
;TCSHASSLSLLSAGSLQRLATRMARQKLHVVALPLTNGWLLGHRDNETPLRRPLAPIRQLQRAGVSVAVGGDNVQDPWFPGGRLDPLALIAMSLPLAQLAPWDDHGMKPFGTDAARLMGLDWDGCLRAGAPADLIHLPEAGWPELLAMACSRRVLAGGHWVQDWA
;
A
#
# COMPACT_ATOMS: atom_id res chain seq x y z
N THR A 1 -13.28 9.48 1.67
CA THR A 1 -12.41 8.30 1.55
C THR A 1 -13.24 7.04 1.39
N CYS A 2 -12.84 6.15 0.50
CA CYS A 2 -13.42 4.83 0.29
C CYS A 2 -12.37 3.79 0.67
N SER A 3 -12.73 2.74 1.42
CA SER A 3 -11.84 1.63 1.74
C SER A 3 -12.14 0.41 0.86
N HIS A 4 -11.17 -0.51 0.80
CA HIS A 4 -11.20 -1.74 0.00
C HIS A 4 -11.27 -1.48 -1.50
N ALA A 5 -12.41 -1.03 -2.03
CA ALA A 5 -12.65 -0.72 -3.44
C ALA A 5 -12.35 -1.88 -4.42
N SER A 6 -12.27 -3.11 -3.94
CA SER A 6 -11.90 -4.29 -4.71
C SER A 6 -12.95 -4.66 -5.76
N SER A 7 -14.23 -4.39 -5.50
CA SER A 7 -15.32 -4.59 -6.46
C SER A 7 -15.15 -3.78 -7.76
N LEU A 8 -14.37 -2.71 -7.74
CA LEU A 8 -14.07 -1.92 -8.93
C LEU A 8 -13.30 -2.74 -9.98
N SER A 9 -12.53 -3.75 -9.56
CA SER A 9 -11.81 -4.64 -10.49
C SER A 9 -12.71 -5.55 -11.32
N LEU A 10 -13.98 -5.67 -10.94
CA LEU A 10 -15.00 -6.45 -11.66
C LEU A 10 -15.68 -5.65 -12.78
N LEU A 11 -15.46 -4.35 -12.83
CA LEU A 11 -16.00 -3.48 -13.87
C LEU A 11 -15.29 -3.68 -15.21
N SER A 12 -15.99 -3.41 -16.31
CA SER A 12 -15.33 -3.27 -17.60
C SER A 12 -14.32 -2.11 -17.57
N ALA A 13 -13.27 -2.19 -18.38
CA ALA A 13 -12.24 -1.15 -18.44
C ALA A 13 -12.83 0.26 -18.68
N GLY A 14 -13.81 0.39 -19.57
CA GLY A 14 -14.46 1.67 -19.84
C GLY A 14 -15.32 2.19 -18.66
N SER A 15 -16.01 1.29 -17.96
CA SER A 15 -16.79 1.67 -16.77
C SER A 15 -15.87 2.08 -15.61
N LEU A 16 -14.80 1.34 -15.39
CA LEU A 16 -13.78 1.68 -14.40
C LEU A 16 -13.16 3.06 -14.70
N GLN A 17 -12.77 3.31 -15.94
CA GLN A 17 -12.17 4.59 -16.33
C GLN A 17 -13.13 5.77 -16.09
N ARG A 18 -14.40 5.64 -16.49
CA ARG A 18 -15.41 6.70 -16.24
C ARG A 18 -15.61 6.97 -14.76
N LEU A 19 -15.71 5.91 -13.95
CA LEU A 19 -15.89 6.03 -12.52
C LEU A 19 -14.66 6.64 -11.85
N ALA A 20 -13.46 6.17 -12.17
CA ALA A 20 -12.21 6.69 -11.64
C ALA A 20 -12.03 8.19 -11.97
N THR A 21 -12.36 8.61 -13.20
CA THR A 21 -12.34 10.03 -13.57
C THR A 21 -13.32 10.86 -12.73
N ARG A 22 -14.52 10.33 -12.44
CA ARG A 22 -15.49 11.02 -11.55
C ARG A 22 -14.96 11.08 -10.12
N MET A 23 -14.37 10.00 -9.61
CA MET A 23 -13.76 9.96 -8.27
C MET A 23 -12.65 11.01 -8.14
N ALA A 24 -11.78 11.12 -9.14
CA ALA A 24 -10.71 12.11 -9.16
C ALA A 24 -11.27 13.56 -9.13
N ARG A 25 -12.27 13.85 -9.96
CA ARG A 25 -12.93 15.17 -9.99
C ARG A 25 -13.56 15.55 -8.65
N GLN A 26 -14.08 14.58 -7.92
CA GLN A 26 -14.66 14.75 -6.59
C GLN A 26 -13.63 14.66 -5.46
N LYS A 27 -12.34 14.59 -5.79
CA LYS A 27 -11.24 14.47 -4.82
C LYS A 27 -11.45 13.31 -3.83
N LEU A 28 -12.02 12.20 -4.31
CA LEU A 28 -12.16 11.01 -3.50
C LEU A 28 -10.82 10.31 -3.37
N HIS A 29 -10.56 9.80 -2.17
CA HIS A 29 -9.39 9.00 -1.84
C HIS A 29 -9.78 7.54 -1.67
N VAL A 30 -8.87 6.64 -1.96
CA VAL A 30 -9.06 5.19 -1.77
C VAL A 30 -7.98 4.67 -0.82
N VAL A 31 -8.39 3.83 0.13
CA VAL A 31 -7.47 2.97 0.90
C VAL A 31 -7.63 1.57 0.37
N ALA A 32 -6.63 1.11 -0.37
CA ALA A 32 -6.57 -0.26 -0.86
C ALA A 32 -5.98 -1.18 0.22
N LEU A 33 -6.53 -2.38 0.33
CA LEU A 33 -6.20 -3.35 1.38
C LEU A 33 -5.84 -4.70 0.75
N PRO A 34 -4.72 -4.78 0.00
CA PRO A 34 -4.43 -5.90 -0.87
C PRO A 34 -4.26 -7.22 -0.13
N LEU A 35 -3.72 -7.22 1.10
CA LEU A 35 -3.47 -8.45 1.85
C LEU A 35 -4.76 -9.12 2.27
N THR A 36 -5.60 -8.41 3.01
CA THR A 36 -6.90 -8.94 3.46
C THR A 36 -7.80 -9.27 2.27
N ASN A 37 -7.89 -8.38 1.27
CA ASN A 37 -8.72 -8.62 0.09
C ASN A 37 -8.21 -9.81 -0.73
N GLY A 38 -6.89 -9.94 -0.89
CA GLY A 38 -6.28 -11.08 -1.59
C GLY A 38 -6.51 -12.42 -0.89
N TRP A 39 -6.68 -12.41 0.43
CA TRP A 39 -7.02 -13.59 1.23
C TRP A 39 -8.52 -13.92 1.18
N LEU A 40 -9.37 -12.94 1.49
CA LEU A 40 -10.80 -13.18 1.68
C LEU A 40 -11.58 -13.29 0.37
N LEU A 41 -11.24 -12.44 -0.61
CA LEU A 41 -12.09 -12.35 -1.80
C LEU A 41 -11.78 -13.44 -2.83
N GLY A 42 -12.85 -14.04 -3.31
CA GLY A 42 -12.77 -15.18 -4.22
C GLY A 42 -12.46 -16.51 -3.52
N HIS A 43 -12.40 -16.51 -2.18
CA HIS A 43 -12.19 -17.74 -1.40
C HIS A 43 -13.28 -18.77 -1.69
N ARG A 44 -12.88 -20.02 -1.85
CA ARG A 44 -13.74 -21.21 -1.93
C ARG A 44 -13.07 -22.35 -1.21
N ASP A 45 -13.84 -23.13 -0.50
CA ASP A 45 -13.32 -24.31 0.21
C ASP A 45 -12.69 -25.28 -0.77
N ASN A 46 -11.46 -25.73 -0.46
CA ASN A 46 -10.69 -26.71 -1.23
C ASN A 46 -10.34 -26.30 -2.67
N GLU A 47 -10.45 -25.02 -3.02
CA GLU A 47 -10.08 -24.52 -4.36
C GLU A 47 -9.08 -23.35 -4.26
N THR A 48 -8.18 -23.26 -5.23
CA THR A 48 -7.40 -22.04 -5.45
C THR A 48 -8.25 -21.06 -6.24
N PRO A 49 -8.49 -19.82 -5.74
CA PRO A 49 -9.34 -18.86 -6.43
C PRO A 49 -8.81 -18.51 -7.81
N LEU A 50 -9.65 -18.63 -8.83
CA LEU A 50 -9.32 -18.19 -10.20
C LEU A 50 -9.20 -16.67 -10.32
N ARG A 51 -9.85 -15.94 -9.44
CA ARG A 51 -9.82 -14.47 -9.38
C ARG A 51 -9.70 -14.02 -7.94
N ARG A 52 -8.81 -13.07 -7.70
CA ARG A 52 -8.64 -12.40 -6.41
C ARG A 52 -8.88 -10.90 -6.63
N PRO A 53 -10.12 -10.41 -6.41
CA PRO A 53 -10.43 -9.00 -6.63
C PRO A 53 -9.61 -8.12 -5.69
N LEU A 54 -8.80 -7.24 -6.26
CA LEU A 54 -8.05 -6.21 -5.55
C LEU A 54 -8.49 -4.85 -6.09
N ALA A 55 -8.32 -3.80 -5.29
CA ALA A 55 -8.51 -2.45 -5.78
C ALA A 55 -7.62 -2.22 -7.02
N PRO A 56 -8.15 -1.67 -8.11
CA PRO A 56 -7.39 -1.40 -9.33
C PRO A 56 -6.49 -0.17 -9.16
N ILE A 57 -5.49 -0.27 -8.27
CA ILE A 57 -4.66 0.84 -7.78
C ILE A 57 -4.08 1.64 -8.95
N ARG A 58 -3.41 0.96 -9.89
CA ARG A 58 -2.74 1.65 -11.00
C ARG A 58 -3.71 2.39 -11.93
N GLN A 59 -4.91 1.83 -12.15
CA GLN A 59 -5.94 2.47 -12.95
C GLN A 59 -6.52 3.70 -12.24
N LEU A 60 -6.72 3.62 -10.94
CA LEU A 60 -7.17 4.73 -10.11
C LEU A 60 -6.14 5.86 -10.11
N GLN A 61 -4.86 5.54 -9.88
CA GLN A 61 -3.75 6.50 -9.92
C GLN A 61 -3.65 7.20 -11.28
N ARG A 62 -3.71 6.45 -12.40
CA ARG A 62 -3.70 7.04 -13.75
C ARG A 62 -4.85 8.00 -13.99
N ALA A 63 -5.99 7.78 -13.36
CA ALA A 63 -7.14 8.69 -13.44
C ALA A 63 -7.05 9.89 -12.50
N GLY A 64 -5.98 9.97 -11.67
CA GLY A 64 -5.75 11.06 -10.72
C GLY A 64 -6.39 10.84 -9.34
N VAL A 65 -6.84 9.63 -9.03
CA VAL A 65 -7.32 9.27 -7.68
C VAL A 65 -6.11 9.02 -6.79
N SER A 66 -6.07 9.66 -5.63
CA SER A 66 -5.06 9.38 -4.60
C SER A 66 -5.40 8.06 -3.92
N VAL A 67 -4.44 7.13 -3.90
CA VAL A 67 -4.62 5.79 -3.34
C VAL A 67 -3.55 5.53 -2.29
N ALA A 68 -3.98 5.24 -1.06
CA ALA A 68 -3.11 4.70 -0.02
C ALA A 68 -3.28 3.18 0.07
N VAL A 69 -2.25 2.50 0.59
CA VAL A 69 -2.29 1.08 0.91
C VAL A 69 -2.23 0.91 2.43
N GLY A 70 -3.16 0.14 2.97
CA GLY A 70 -3.24 -0.20 4.39
C GLY A 70 -3.04 -1.68 4.66
N GLY A 71 -2.71 -2.02 5.91
CA GLY A 71 -2.50 -3.41 6.36
C GLY A 71 -3.80 -4.15 6.61
N ASP A 72 -4.82 -3.45 7.12
CA ASP A 72 -6.12 -3.99 7.50
C ASP A 72 -5.97 -5.07 8.59
N ASN A 73 -6.56 -6.24 8.43
CA ASN A 73 -6.54 -7.33 9.40
C ASN A 73 -5.13 -7.90 9.61
N VAL A 74 -4.81 -8.25 10.83
CA VAL A 74 -3.52 -8.86 11.22
C VAL A 74 -3.78 -9.96 12.24
N GLN A 75 -3.43 -11.20 11.90
CA GLN A 75 -3.49 -12.37 12.77
C GLN A 75 -4.84 -12.53 13.50
N ASP A 76 -5.92 -12.36 12.76
CA ASP A 76 -7.29 -12.45 13.23
C ASP A 76 -8.11 -13.44 12.39
N PRO A 77 -9.39 -13.69 12.71
CA PRO A 77 -10.23 -14.63 11.96
C PRO A 77 -10.42 -14.29 10.48
N TRP A 78 -10.23 -13.01 10.09
CA TRP A 78 -10.42 -12.55 8.72
C TRP A 78 -9.13 -12.65 7.89
N PHE A 79 -7.97 -12.50 8.54
CA PHE A 79 -6.67 -12.66 7.92
C PHE A 79 -5.66 -13.24 8.91
N PRO A 80 -5.30 -14.54 8.80
CA PRO A 80 -4.41 -15.21 9.76
C PRO A 80 -2.95 -14.79 9.66
N GLY A 81 -2.59 -14.05 8.63
CA GLY A 81 -1.24 -13.53 8.38
C GLY A 81 -1.09 -12.06 8.75
N GLY A 82 -0.13 -11.42 8.13
CA GLY A 82 0.16 -10.00 8.31
C GLY A 82 1.03 -9.69 9.52
N ARG A 83 1.46 -8.46 9.57
CA ARG A 83 2.28 -7.86 10.64
C ARG A 83 1.96 -6.38 10.75
N LEU A 84 2.11 -5.81 11.94
CA LEU A 84 2.12 -4.35 12.15
C LEU A 84 3.49 -3.77 11.75
N ASP A 85 3.93 -4.09 10.54
CA ASP A 85 5.23 -3.76 9.99
C ASP A 85 5.06 -3.15 8.60
N PRO A 86 5.35 -1.85 8.41
CA PRO A 86 5.20 -1.19 7.12
C PRO A 86 6.06 -1.79 6.00
N LEU A 87 7.25 -2.32 6.30
CA LEU A 87 8.09 -2.96 5.29
C LEU A 87 7.49 -4.28 4.82
N ALA A 88 6.92 -5.08 5.74
CA ALA A 88 6.20 -6.30 5.38
C ALA A 88 4.96 -5.98 4.52
N LEU A 89 4.23 -4.92 4.86
CA LEU A 89 3.11 -4.45 4.04
C LEU A 89 3.56 -4.10 2.62
N ILE A 90 4.65 -3.33 2.48
CA ILE A 90 5.23 -2.97 1.18
C ILE A 90 5.64 -4.22 0.42
N ALA A 91 6.46 -5.09 1.03
CA ALA A 91 7.01 -6.28 0.40
C ALA A 91 5.93 -7.23 -0.16
N MET A 92 4.81 -7.38 0.56
CA MET A 92 3.71 -8.21 0.13
C MET A 92 2.78 -7.52 -0.86
N SER A 93 2.53 -6.22 -0.69
CA SER A 93 1.57 -5.47 -1.52
C SER A 93 2.11 -5.17 -2.92
N LEU A 94 3.42 -4.92 -3.06
CA LEU A 94 4.03 -4.63 -4.36
C LEU A 94 3.77 -5.75 -5.38
N PRO A 95 4.09 -7.03 -5.10
CA PRO A 95 3.83 -8.11 -6.06
C PRO A 95 2.33 -8.40 -6.21
N LEU A 96 1.54 -8.37 -5.14
CA LEU A 96 0.10 -8.65 -5.20
C LEU A 96 -0.65 -7.67 -6.09
N ALA A 97 -0.38 -6.39 -5.95
CA ALA A 97 -1.03 -5.33 -6.70
C ALA A 97 -0.25 -4.92 -7.96
N GLN A 98 0.85 -5.62 -8.28
CA GLN A 98 1.75 -5.34 -9.41
C GLN A 98 2.21 -3.88 -9.44
N LEU A 99 2.59 -3.36 -8.26
CA LEU A 99 3.16 -2.03 -8.13
C LEU A 99 4.67 -2.10 -8.38
N ALA A 100 5.18 -1.17 -9.16
CA ALA A 100 6.60 -1.06 -9.44
C ALA A 100 7.20 0.06 -8.57
N PRO A 101 8.06 -0.26 -7.59
CA PRO A 101 8.60 0.76 -6.68
C PRO A 101 9.52 1.78 -7.38
N TRP A 102 10.00 1.43 -8.56
CA TRP A 102 10.87 2.27 -9.39
C TRP A 102 10.10 3.18 -10.36
N ASP A 103 8.78 3.11 -10.44
CA ASP A 103 7.98 4.05 -11.23
C ASP A 103 7.45 5.22 -10.36
N ASP A 104 7.03 6.30 -11.00
CA ASP A 104 6.62 7.55 -10.35
C ASP A 104 5.46 7.40 -9.36
N HIS A 105 4.72 6.32 -9.44
CA HIS A 105 3.53 6.07 -8.61
C HIS A 105 3.69 4.91 -7.64
N GLY A 106 4.75 4.09 -7.80
CA GLY A 106 4.87 2.81 -7.11
C GLY A 106 4.89 2.91 -5.60
N MET A 107 5.62 3.88 -5.05
CA MET A 107 5.75 4.07 -3.60
C MET A 107 4.79 5.11 -3.00
N LYS A 108 4.13 5.93 -3.80
CA LYS A 108 3.18 6.94 -3.31
C LYS A 108 2.10 6.38 -2.38
N PRO A 109 1.51 5.20 -2.63
CA PRO A 109 0.50 4.62 -1.74
C PRO A 109 0.96 4.36 -0.31
N PHE A 110 2.27 4.19 -0.10
CA PHE A 110 2.86 3.89 1.21
C PHE A 110 3.47 5.11 1.90
N GLY A 111 3.52 6.24 1.23
CA GLY A 111 4.13 7.49 1.73
C GLY A 111 3.25 8.70 1.45
N THR A 112 3.51 9.41 0.36
CA THR A 112 2.91 10.72 0.08
C THR A 112 1.38 10.70 -0.03
N ASP A 113 0.79 9.66 -0.62
CA ASP A 113 -0.67 9.56 -0.72
C ASP A 113 -1.29 9.18 0.62
N ALA A 114 -0.63 8.32 1.40
CA ALA A 114 -1.05 7.99 2.76
C ALA A 114 -0.98 9.21 3.69
N ALA A 115 0.11 9.97 3.65
CA ALA A 115 0.28 11.19 4.44
C ALA A 115 -0.80 12.24 4.10
N ARG A 116 -1.05 12.45 2.81
CA ARG A 116 -2.10 13.36 2.35
C ARG A 116 -3.49 12.94 2.82
N LEU A 117 -3.79 11.65 2.75
CA LEU A 117 -5.07 11.08 3.20
C LEU A 117 -5.27 11.28 4.70
N MET A 118 -4.21 11.15 5.48
CA MET A 118 -4.24 11.33 6.94
C MET A 118 -4.17 12.82 7.35
N GLY A 119 -3.98 13.73 6.40
CA GLY A 119 -3.84 15.17 6.69
C GLY A 119 -2.57 15.51 7.45
N LEU A 120 -1.48 14.76 7.25
CA LEU A 120 -0.20 15.03 7.88
C LEU A 120 0.50 16.22 7.21
N ASP A 121 1.16 17.06 8.00
CA ASP A 121 1.93 18.20 7.51
C ASP A 121 3.19 17.78 6.74
N TRP A 122 3.69 16.58 7.01
CA TRP A 122 4.81 16.00 6.30
C TRP A 122 4.35 14.89 5.36
N ASP A 123 4.81 14.96 4.12
CA ASP A 123 4.44 14.05 3.04
C ASP A 123 5.34 12.80 2.92
N GLY A 124 6.27 12.59 3.86
CA GLY A 124 7.21 11.48 3.84
C GLY A 124 8.43 11.66 2.91
N CYS A 125 8.56 12.82 2.23
CA CYS A 125 9.70 13.07 1.36
C CYS A 125 10.89 13.60 2.14
N LEU A 126 12.09 13.09 1.86
CA LEU A 126 13.34 13.58 2.43
C LEU A 126 13.69 14.94 1.81
N ARG A 127 13.81 15.95 2.66
CA ARG A 127 14.26 17.31 2.30
C ARG A 127 14.73 18.07 3.51
N ALA A 128 15.50 19.13 3.30
CA ALA A 128 15.92 20.02 4.37
C ALA A 128 14.69 20.57 5.13
N GLY A 129 14.71 20.49 6.46
CA GLY A 129 13.61 20.90 7.32
C GLY A 129 12.48 19.88 7.50
N ALA A 130 12.54 18.72 6.85
CA ALA A 130 11.62 17.61 7.10
C ALA A 130 11.90 16.95 8.46
N PRO A 131 10.88 16.33 9.09
CA PRO A 131 11.11 15.47 10.26
C PRO A 131 12.16 14.38 10.00
N ALA A 132 12.99 14.12 11.01
CA ALA A 132 13.99 13.07 10.93
C ALA A 132 13.41 11.73 11.38
N ASP A 133 12.34 11.30 10.66
CA ASP A 133 11.64 10.04 10.86
C ASP A 133 11.83 9.18 9.62
N LEU A 134 12.65 8.13 9.71
CA LEU A 134 12.98 7.32 8.55
C LEU A 134 13.40 5.90 8.94
N ILE A 135 13.29 5.01 7.99
CA ILE A 135 13.83 3.65 8.09
C ILE A 135 15.05 3.59 7.18
N HIS A 136 16.20 3.29 7.78
CA HIS A 136 17.45 3.06 7.08
C HIS A 136 17.61 1.55 6.84
N LEU A 137 17.84 1.18 5.59
CA LEU A 137 18.05 -0.19 5.13
C LEU A 137 19.48 -0.26 4.58
N PRO A 138 20.48 -0.59 5.40
CA PRO A 138 21.86 -0.63 4.94
C PRO A 138 22.03 -1.71 3.88
N GLU A 139 22.73 -1.35 2.79
CA GLU A 139 23.11 -2.26 1.71
C GLU A 139 21.94 -3.01 1.03
N ALA A 140 20.68 -2.55 1.25
CA ALA A 140 19.50 -3.18 0.67
C ALA A 140 19.03 -2.44 -0.59
N GLY A 141 18.79 -3.21 -1.64
CA GLY A 141 18.02 -2.81 -2.79
C GLY A 141 16.57 -3.31 -2.72
N TRP A 142 15.83 -3.13 -3.80
CA TRP A 142 14.46 -3.63 -3.90
C TRP A 142 14.35 -5.16 -3.77
N PRO A 143 15.26 -5.99 -4.32
CA PRO A 143 15.21 -7.44 -4.15
C PRO A 143 15.28 -7.86 -2.68
N GLU A 144 16.22 -7.30 -1.91
CA GLU A 144 16.41 -7.63 -0.49
C GLU A 144 15.20 -7.18 0.34
N LEU A 145 14.65 -5.99 0.04
CA LEU A 145 13.43 -5.50 0.70
C LEU A 145 12.23 -6.40 0.42
N LEU A 146 12.01 -6.76 -0.84
CA LEU A 146 10.90 -7.63 -1.24
C LEU A 146 11.01 -9.03 -0.67
N ALA A 147 12.24 -9.52 -0.51
CA ALA A 147 12.53 -10.80 0.14
C ALA A 147 12.47 -10.71 1.68
N MET A 148 12.29 -9.51 2.24
CA MET A 148 12.41 -9.25 3.70
C MET A 148 13.75 -9.73 4.28
N ALA A 149 14.81 -9.71 3.47
CA ALA A 149 16.14 -10.20 3.79
C ALA A 149 17.11 -9.07 4.16
N CYS A 150 16.61 -7.93 4.60
CA CYS A 150 17.42 -6.78 4.98
C CYS A 150 17.29 -6.46 6.47
N SER A 151 18.40 -6.07 7.07
CA SER A 151 18.38 -5.42 8.38
C SER A 151 17.81 -4.01 8.25
N ARG A 152 17.30 -3.46 9.35
CA ARG A 152 16.76 -2.11 9.38
C ARG A 152 17.15 -1.38 10.66
N ARG A 153 17.28 -0.07 10.55
CA ARG A 153 17.41 0.83 11.70
C ARG A 153 16.33 1.92 11.55
N VAL A 154 15.71 2.27 12.65
CA VAL A 154 14.65 3.29 12.67
C VAL A 154 15.18 4.56 13.31
N LEU A 155 14.99 5.68 12.65
CA LEU A 155 15.23 7.01 13.20
C LEU A 155 13.85 7.65 13.47
N ALA A 156 13.60 8.10 14.68
CA ALA A 156 12.39 8.78 15.06
C ALA A 156 12.72 10.05 15.85
N GLY A 157 12.20 11.19 15.41
CA GLY A 157 12.52 12.49 16.00
C GLY A 157 14.02 12.81 16.02
N GLY A 158 14.79 12.32 15.05
CA GLY A 158 16.23 12.49 14.98
C GLY A 158 17.06 11.57 15.90
N HIS A 159 16.44 10.62 16.56
CA HIS A 159 17.10 9.65 17.44
C HIS A 159 16.94 8.22 16.92
N TRP A 160 18.04 7.45 16.97
CA TRP A 160 17.95 6.02 16.65
C TRP A 160 17.11 5.30 17.70
N VAL A 161 16.07 4.65 17.24
CA VAL A 161 15.28 3.76 18.08
C VAL A 161 16.12 2.51 18.35
N GLN A 162 16.29 2.16 19.63
CA GLN A 162 16.99 0.93 20.00
C GLN A 162 16.16 -0.27 19.54
N ASP A 163 16.83 -1.27 18.98
CA ASP A 163 16.18 -2.51 18.58
C ASP A 163 15.52 -3.14 19.82
N TRP A 164 14.22 -3.34 19.72
CA TRP A 164 13.52 -4.25 20.62
C TRP A 164 13.84 -5.66 20.11
N ALA A 165 14.70 -6.34 20.86
CA ALA A 165 15.05 -7.74 20.63
C ALA A 165 13.85 -8.67 20.82
#